data_c0f92ca3ff84026fd3d083506f800544
#
_entry.id   c0f92ca3ff84026fd3d083506f800544
#
_cell.length_a   1.000
_cell.length_b   1.000
_cell.length_c   1.000
_cell.angle_alpha   90.00
_cell.angle_beta   90.00
_cell.angle_gamma   90.00
#
_symmetry.space_group_name_H-M   'P 1'
#
loop_
_entity.id
_entity.type
_entity.pdbx_description
1 polymer ?
#
loop_
_entity_poly.entity_id
_entity_poly.type
_entity_poly.pdbx_seq_one_letter_code
_entity_poly.pdbx_strand_id
1 'polypeptide(L)'
;MIRDLYRVWGLWRARSGWLLIGVAVAVASALSAVALLALAGQGVAQGVALGGGALAILLLRPLMLARPALRWAERMASHEATFRALADTRVWFFRQIAAQMPGGLGLTGTGDARGRMVADIEALDGLYLRAVLPALAAASVVAVVALLLGAEPGLAALVAVPLGAALLLPFWLARDASRAATAVAAARGQMNRAALDPLLGLSETLSNGAEHRAAARLAAMTAEMHEQERLLSRRGAMGGASGFLLGQMAMLGALGWALAHGAGSGLAVLGLFMALAAAETLGLVPRAGTALAAAGAAARRLFALADTQPRVSEPAAPAAMPPGNTLRFEAVGFAWSEDRPVFAALDLEWREGERLALLGPSGAGKSSIAAMVLKLAAPQAGRITLGGVDLASLPAESVRARIACLSQDARIFDATIAENLRIAAPEAPDAALWRVLVQVGLDELVRALPEALNTPCGEGGARFSGGQARRIALARALLPATPLLVLDEPTTGLDAETE
;
A
#
# COMPACT_ATOMS: atom_id res chain seq x y z
N MET A 1 -4.41 7.73 -14.79
CA MET A 1 -4.48 8.48 -13.53
C MET A 1 -5.91 8.63 -13.02
N ILE A 2 -6.81 9.36 -13.73
CA ILE A 2 -8.20 9.58 -13.25
C ILE A 2 -8.94 8.26 -13.03
N ARG A 3 -8.84 7.32 -13.97
CA ARG A 3 -9.44 5.98 -13.86
C ARG A 3 -8.95 5.22 -12.62
N ASP A 4 -7.65 5.28 -12.34
CA ASP A 4 -7.06 4.56 -11.20
C ASP A 4 -7.47 5.18 -9.87
N LEU A 5 -7.52 6.53 -9.80
CA LEU A 5 -8.04 7.24 -8.63
C LEU A 5 -9.52 6.97 -8.38
N TYR A 6 -10.33 6.84 -9.45
CA TYR A 6 -11.73 6.43 -9.32
C TYR A 6 -11.86 5.01 -8.74
N ARG A 7 -10.97 4.09 -9.14
CA ARG A 7 -10.91 2.74 -8.54
C ARG A 7 -10.56 2.77 -7.05
N VAL A 8 -9.60 3.62 -6.65
CA VAL A 8 -9.29 3.82 -5.21
C VAL A 8 -10.53 4.29 -4.47
N TRP A 9 -11.29 5.24 -5.05
CA TRP A 9 -12.54 5.70 -4.45
C TRP A 9 -13.58 4.58 -4.34
N GLY A 10 -13.63 3.69 -5.32
CA GLY A 10 -14.45 2.47 -5.28
C GLY A 10 -14.12 1.57 -4.09
N LEU A 11 -12.83 1.36 -3.79
CA LEU A 11 -12.38 0.59 -2.62
C LEU A 11 -12.79 1.27 -1.30
N TRP A 12 -12.77 2.61 -1.26
CA TRP A 12 -13.10 3.39 -0.07
C TRP A 12 -14.61 3.62 0.13
N ARG A 13 -15.44 3.15 -0.80
CA ARG A 13 -16.90 3.35 -0.76
C ARG A 13 -17.54 2.84 0.54
N ALA A 14 -17.04 1.75 1.09
CA ALA A 14 -17.51 1.22 2.38
C ALA A 14 -17.25 2.18 3.56
N ARG A 15 -16.29 3.09 3.42
CA ARG A 15 -15.93 4.11 4.42
C ARG A 15 -16.41 5.52 4.07
N SER A 16 -17.27 5.66 3.05
CA SER A 16 -17.74 6.96 2.56
C SER A 16 -18.35 7.85 3.64
N GLY A 17 -19.07 7.28 4.61
CA GLY A 17 -19.61 8.03 5.75
C GLY A 17 -18.54 8.76 6.57
N TRP A 18 -17.44 8.07 6.91
CA TRP A 18 -16.32 8.67 7.63
C TRP A 18 -15.60 9.74 6.81
N LEU A 19 -15.42 9.48 5.51
CA LEU A 19 -14.82 10.45 4.59
C LEU A 19 -15.68 11.70 4.45
N LEU A 20 -17.00 11.57 4.36
CA LEU A 20 -17.92 12.70 4.30
C LEU A 20 -17.94 13.51 5.62
N ILE A 21 -17.88 12.85 6.77
CA ILE A 21 -17.74 13.54 8.08
C ILE A 21 -16.45 14.35 8.09
N GLY A 22 -15.32 13.78 7.65
CA GLY A 22 -14.05 14.49 7.55
C GLY A 22 -14.14 15.74 6.65
N VAL A 23 -14.79 15.62 5.48
CA VAL A 23 -15.03 16.76 4.58
C VAL A 23 -15.91 17.82 5.25
N ALA A 24 -17.01 17.41 5.88
CA ALA A 24 -17.93 18.35 6.54
C ALA A 24 -17.23 19.15 7.64
N VAL A 25 -16.44 18.48 8.48
CA VAL A 25 -15.68 19.13 9.55
C VAL A 25 -14.58 20.03 8.98
N ALA A 26 -13.88 19.62 7.91
CA ALA A 26 -12.86 20.43 7.23
C ALA A 26 -13.46 21.72 6.63
N VAL A 27 -14.61 21.59 5.95
CA VAL A 27 -15.35 22.77 5.44
C VAL A 27 -15.80 23.67 6.58
N ALA A 28 -16.36 23.12 7.65
CA ALA A 28 -16.77 23.92 8.82
C ALA A 28 -15.57 24.64 9.47
N SER A 29 -14.42 23.95 9.59
CA SER A 29 -13.17 24.53 10.09
C SER A 29 -12.69 25.69 9.20
N ALA A 30 -12.69 25.51 7.87
CA ALA A 30 -12.28 26.54 6.93
C ALA A 30 -13.25 27.75 6.93
N LEU A 31 -14.55 27.50 6.94
CA LEU A 31 -15.56 28.56 6.99
C LEU A 31 -15.54 29.31 8.32
N SER A 32 -15.17 28.67 9.43
CA SER A 32 -14.98 29.37 10.72
C SER A 32 -13.87 30.41 10.65
N ALA A 33 -12.82 30.17 9.86
CA ALA A 33 -11.73 31.14 9.61
C ALA A 33 -12.24 32.36 8.82
N VAL A 34 -13.05 32.09 7.77
CA VAL A 34 -13.67 33.16 6.97
C VAL A 34 -14.63 34.00 7.85
N ALA A 35 -15.48 33.33 8.62
CA ALA A 35 -16.41 34.01 9.54
C ALA A 35 -15.69 34.88 10.56
N LEU A 36 -14.59 34.38 11.15
CA LEU A 36 -13.79 35.13 12.11
C LEU A 36 -13.19 36.41 11.50
N LEU A 37 -12.58 36.29 10.31
CA LEU A 37 -11.98 37.45 9.64
C LEU A 37 -13.04 38.39 9.04
N ALA A 38 -14.17 37.86 8.56
CA ALA A 38 -15.30 38.69 8.13
C ALA A 38 -15.88 39.54 9.25
N LEU A 39 -16.11 38.93 10.43
CA LEU A 39 -16.57 39.64 11.63
C LEU A 39 -15.53 40.66 12.11
N ALA A 40 -14.24 40.34 12.08
CA ALA A 40 -13.18 41.28 12.40
C ALA A 40 -13.17 42.45 11.41
N GLY A 41 -13.31 42.19 10.11
CA GLY A 41 -13.41 43.23 9.08
C GLY A 41 -14.61 44.15 9.23
N GLN A 42 -15.79 43.56 9.57
CA GLN A 42 -17.00 44.33 9.89
C GLN A 42 -16.82 45.18 11.14
N GLY A 43 -16.20 44.63 12.21
CA GLY A 43 -15.90 45.37 13.44
C GLY A 43 -14.97 46.57 13.16
N VAL A 44 -13.95 46.42 12.32
CA VAL A 44 -13.07 47.50 11.90
C VAL A 44 -13.85 48.56 11.10
N ALA A 45 -14.64 48.12 10.12
CA ALA A 45 -15.43 49.02 9.28
C ALA A 45 -16.46 49.86 10.09
N GLN A 46 -17.10 49.27 11.09
CA GLN A 46 -18.10 49.92 11.95
C GLN A 46 -17.48 50.66 13.09
N GLY A 47 -16.40 50.16 13.69
CA GLY A 47 -15.72 50.77 14.83
C GLY A 47 -15.01 52.08 14.51
N VAL A 48 -14.54 52.25 13.27
CA VAL A 48 -13.98 53.50 12.75
C VAL A 48 -15.10 54.55 12.62
N ALA A 49 -16.37 54.11 12.45
CA ALA A 49 -17.46 55.07 12.21
C ALA A 49 -18.22 55.52 13.46
N LEU A 50 -18.63 54.69 14.44
CA LEU A 50 -19.58 55.09 15.51
C LEU A 50 -19.68 54.14 16.70
N GLY A 51 -18.65 53.47 17.18
CA GLY A 51 -18.75 52.66 18.42
C GLY A 51 -19.63 51.41 18.34
N GLY A 52 -20.03 51.01 17.11
CA GLY A 52 -20.94 49.86 16.85
C GLY A 52 -20.29 48.46 16.91
N GLY A 53 -19.02 48.34 17.31
CA GLY A 53 -18.26 47.10 17.30
C GLY A 53 -18.62 46.06 18.39
N ALA A 54 -19.51 46.38 19.33
CA ALA A 54 -19.81 45.51 20.47
C ALA A 54 -20.37 44.14 20.07
N LEU A 55 -21.25 44.07 19.07
CA LEU A 55 -21.84 42.82 18.59
C LEU A 55 -20.77 41.96 17.85
N ALA A 56 -19.93 42.57 17.01
CA ALA A 56 -18.84 41.87 16.36
C ALA A 56 -17.86 41.30 17.38
N ILE A 57 -17.48 42.06 18.40
CA ILE A 57 -16.60 41.59 19.50
C ILE A 57 -17.25 40.46 20.30
N LEU A 58 -18.55 40.53 20.55
CA LEU A 58 -19.29 39.48 21.25
C LEU A 58 -19.28 38.14 20.49
N LEU A 59 -19.45 38.17 19.15
CA LEU A 59 -19.44 37.00 18.30
C LEU A 59 -18.04 36.47 18.02
N LEU A 60 -17.03 37.33 18.03
CA LEU A 60 -15.60 36.93 17.82
C LEU A 60 -15.11 36.01 18.95
N ARG A 61 -15.44 36.28 20.20
CA ARG A 61 -14.96 35.51 21.35
C ARG A 61 -15.28 34.00 21.28
N PRO A 62 -16.55 33.56 21.11
CA PRO A 62 -16.86 32.15 21.02
C PRO A 62 -16.26 31.51 19.77
N LEU A 63 -16.16 32.24 18.66
CA LEU A 63 -15.60 31.71 17.43
C LEU A 63 -14.07 31.49 17.54
N MET A 64 -13.36 32.40 18.24
CA MET A 64 -11.93 32.24 18.54
C MET A 64 -11.68 31.01 19.43
N LEU A 65 -12.53 30.72 20.37
CA LEU A 65 -12.44 29.54 21.26
C LEU A 65 -12.84 28.25 20.51
N ALA A 66 -13.83 28.31 19.62
CA ALA A 66 -14.30 27.17 18.85
C ALA A 66 -13.30 26.74 17.75
N ARG A 67 -12.52 27.66 17.19
CA ARG A 67 -11.59 27.37 16.07
C ARG A 67 -10.53 26.31 16.39
N PRO A 68 -9.82 26.32 17.53
CA PRO A 68 -8.90 25.24 17.90
C PRO A 68 -9.59 23.89 18.05
N ALA A 69 -10.79 23.86 18.61
CA ALA A 69 -11.59 22.64 18.76
C ALA A 69 -12.01 22.07 17.38
N LEU A 70 -12.46 22.94 16.47
CA LEU A 70 -12.79 22.56 15.10
C LEU A 70 -11.57 22.03 14.33
N ARG A 71 -10.41 22.69 14.46
CA ARG A 71 -9.15 22.20 13.86
C ARG A 71 -8.72 20.85 14.43
N TRP A 72 -8.90 20.66 15.73
CA TRP A 72 -8.62 19.37 16.35
C TRP A 72 -9.59 18.29 15.84
N ALA A 73 -10.88 18.58 15.80
CA ALA A 73 -11.91 17.68 15.29
C ALA A 73 -11.69 17.33 13.80
N GLU A 74 -11.31 18.32 12.97
CA GLU A 74 -10.95 18.12 11.58
C GLU A 74 -9.79 17.11 11.45
N ARG A 75 -8.72 17.33 12.22
CA ARG A 75 -7.57 16.43 12.20
C ARG A 75 -7.95 15.02 12.62
N MET A 76 -8.69 14.89 13.74
CA MET A 76 -9.15 13.60 14.22
C MET A 76 -10.03 12.87 13.20
N ALA A 77 -11.07 13.53 12.69
CA ALA A 77 -12.01 12.93 11.76
C ALA A 77 -11.34 12.54 10.43
N SER A 78 -10.49 13.43 9.90
CA SER A 78 -9.82 13.19 8.62
C SER A 78 -8.79 12.05 8.69
N HIS A 79 -7.97 12.00 9.74
CA HIS A 79 -7.00 10.92 9.92
C HIS A 79 -7.67 9.59 10.22
N GLU A 80 -8.71 9.57 11.08
CA GLU A 80 -9.45 8.34 11.37
C GLU A 80 -10.09 7.75 10.11
N ALA A 81 -10.73 8.61 9.29
CA ALA A 81 -11.31 8.19 8.02
C ALA A 81 -10.23 7.59 7.08
N THR A 82 -9.08 8.26 6.99
CA THR A 82 -7.97 7.83 6.12
C THR A 82 -7.38 6.51 6.59
N PHE A 83 -7.07 6.37 7.87
CA PHE A 83 -6.45 5.14 8.39
C PHE A 83 -7.34 3.92 8.21
N ARG A 84 -8.65 4.05 8.42
CA ARG A 84 -9.61 2.98 8.13
C ARG A 84 -9.63 2.60 6.66
N ALA A 85 -9.64 3.59 5.77
CA ALA A 85 -9.63 3.35 4.33
C ALA A 85 -8.32 2.69 3.86
N LEU A 86 -7.17 3.11 4.41
CA LEU A 86 -5.86 2.50 4.11
C LEU A 86 -5.75 1.07 4.67
N ALA A 87 -6.28 0.81 5.86
CA ALA A 87 -6.30 -0.55 6.43
C ALA A 87 -7.07 -1.52 5.53
N ASP A 88 -8.27 -1.11 5.08
CA ASP A 88 -9.07 -1.91 4.15
C ASP A 88 -8.34 -2.11 2.81
N THR A 89 -7.62 -1.08 2.33
CA THR A 89 -6.81 -1.16 1.09
C THR A 89 -5.65 -2.14 1.24
N ARG A 90 -4.97 -2.18 2.40
CA ARG A 90 -3.90 -3.15 2.68
C ARG A 90 -4.41 -4.58 2.64
N VAL A 91 -5.54 -4.85 3.29
CA VAL A 91 -6.16 -6.18 3.29
C VAL A 91 -6.59 -6.58 1.88
N TRP A 92 -7.22 -5.67 1.14
CA TRP A 92 -7.61 -5.91 -0.24
C TRP A 92 -6.38 -6.24 -1.12
N PHE A 93 -5.33 -5.42 -1.05
CA PHE A 93 -4.12 -5.60 -1.85
C PHE A 93 -3.41 -6.92 -1.53
N PHE A 94 -3.32 -7.26 -0.23
CA PHE A 94 -2.77 -8.54 0.20
C PHE A 94 -3.53 -9.72 -0.39
N ARG A 95 -4.86 -9.70 -0.38
CA ARG A 95 -5.70 -10.75 -0.97
C ARG A 95 -5.49 -10.87 -2.48
N GLN A 96 -5.36 -9.74 -3.19
CA GLN A 96 -5.09 -9.75 -4.63
C GLN A 96 -3.73 -10.37 -4.94
N ILE A 97 -2.68 -10.01 -4.20
CA ILE A 97 -1.35 -10.61 -4.38
C ILE A 97 -1.38 -12.10 -4.02
N ALA A 98 -1.98 -12.46 -2.91
CA ALA A 98 -2.06 -13.86 -2.47
C ALA A 98 -2.76 -14.75 -3.52
N ALA A 99 -3.79 -14.25 -4.19
CA ALA A 99 -4.46 -14.96 -5.28
C ALA A 99 -3.57 -15.12 -6.53
N GLN A 100 -2.58 -14.24 -6.73
CA GLN A 100 -1.66 -14.30 -7.88
C GLN A 100 -0.37 -15.08 -7.58
N MET A 101 -0.08 -15.34 -6.30
CA MET A 101 1.13 -16.05 -5.87
C MET A 101 1.27 -17.49 -6.39
N PRO A 102 0.20 -18.26 -6.65
CA PRO A 102 0.37 -19.50 -7.38
C PRO A 102 1.11 -19.25 -8.72
N GLY A 103 2.31 -19.83 -8.87
CA GLY A 103 3.18 -19.61 -10.03
C GLY A 103 4.31 -18.59 -9.83
N GLY A 104 4.43 -18.04 -8.62
CA GLY A 104 5.40 -17.01 -8.26
C GLY A 104 4.97 -15.62 -8.72
N LEU A 105 5.27 -14.60 -7.93
CA LEU A 105 5.29 -13.22 -8.42
C LEU A 105 6.37 -13.15 -9.51
N GLY A 106 5.98 -13.43 -10.75
CA GLY A 106 6.92 -13.47 -11.87
C GLY A 106 7.78 -12.23 -11.87
N LEU A 107 9.08 -12.40 -11.65
CA LEU A 107 10.16 -11.42 -11.83
C LEU A 107 10.18 -10.16 -10.96
N THR A 108 9.08 -9.76 -10.33
CA THR A 108 9.10 -8.69 -9.32
C THR A 108 9.35 -9.33 -7.97
N GLY A 109 10.59 -9.27 -7.49
CA GLY A 109 10.99 -9.91 -6.24
C GLY A 109 10.09 -9.51 -5.06
N THR A 110 10.05 -10.34 -4.03
CA THR A 110 9.29 -10.12 -2.78
C THR A 110 9.51 -8.72 -2.19
N GLY A 111 10.68 -8.10 -2.41
CA GLY A 111 11.00 -6.73 -2.01
C GLY A 111 10.17 -5.67 -2.74
N ASP A 112 9.82 -5.86 -4.01
CA ASP A 112 8.97 -4.91 -4.76
C ASP A 112 7.51 -4.96 -4.28
N ALA A 113 6.97 -6.17 -4.04
CA ALA A 113 5.63 -6.33 -3.48
C ALA A 113 5.51 -5.73 -2.07
N ARG A 114 6.52 -5.93 -1.20
CA ARG A 114 6.61 -5.32 0.13
C ARG A 114 6.69 -3.79 0.02
N GLY A 115 7.54 -3.27 -0.86
CA GLY A 115 7.69 -1.84 -1.09
C GLY A 115 6.37 -1.20 -1.55
N ARG A 116 5.61 -1.85 -2.43
CA ARG A 116 4.29 -1.37 -2.89
C ARG A 116 3.25 -1.44 -1.79
N MET A 117 3.21 -2.50 -0.99
CA MET A 117 2.27 -2.66 0.10
C MET A 117 2.43 -1.59 1.18
N VAL A 118 3.65 -1.12 1.42
CA VAL A 118 3.94 -0.06 2.39
C VAL A 118 3.88 1.30 1.71
N ALA A 119 4.82 1.60 0.82
CA ALA A 119 5.02 2.94 0.30
C ALA A 119 3.91 3.42 -0.66
N ASP A 120 3.39 2.54 -1.53
CA ASP A 120 2.34 2.95 -2.48
C ASP A 120 0.98 3.10 -1.80
N ILE A 121 0.65 2.25 -0.82
CA ILE A 121 -0.59 2.42 -0.06
C ILE A 121 -0.50 3.67 0.83
N GLU A 122 0.65 3.94 1.47
CA GLU A 122 0.85 5.18 2.22
C GLU A 122 0.74 6.43 1.35
N ALA A 123 1.20 6.37 0.10
CA ALA A 123 1.05 7.51 -0.81
C ALA A 123 -0.42 7.86 -1.12
N LEU A 124 -1.36 6.93 -0.91
CA LEU A 124 -2.80 7.18 -1.06
C LEU A 124 -3.37 8.05 0.07
N ASP A 125 -2.68 8.19 1.24
CA ASP A 125 -3.10 9.13 2.28
C ASP A 125 -3.16 10.55 1.72
N GLY A 126 -2.19 10.89 0.87
CA GLY A 126 -2.09 12.17 0.20
C GLY A 126 -3.29 12.49 -0.70
N LEU A 127 -3.96 11.49 -1.24
CA LEU A 127 -5.17 11.70 -2.05
C LEU A 127 -6.27 12.40 -1.24
N TYR A 128 -6.55 11.90 -0.05
CA TYR A 128 -7.63 12.44 0.77
C TYR A 128 -7.17 13.63 1.61
N LEU A 129 -6.12 13.47 2.42
CA LEU A 129 -5.68 14.48 3.39
C LEU A 129 -5.05 15.72 2.74
N ARG A 130 -4.32 15.54 1.63
CA ARG A 130 -3.53 16.62 1.02
C ARG A 130 -4.09 17.11 -0.32
N ALA A 131 -5.00 16.35 -0.96
CA ALA A 131 -5.62 16.78 -2.21
C ALA A 131 -7.12 17.06 -2.04
N VAL A 132 -7.94 16.08 -1.67
CA VAL A 132 -9.41 16.22 -1.65
C VAL A 132 -9.87 17.19 -0.55
N LEU A 133 -9.43 17.00 0.68
CA LEU A 133 -9.87 17.86 1.81
C LEU A 133 -9.50 19.33 1.60
N PRO A 134 -8.22 19.70 1.34
CA PRO A 134 -7.87 21.10 1.14
C PRO A 134 -8.54 21.71 -0.08
N ALA A 135 -8.74 20.94 -1.15
CA ALA A 135 -9.43 21.42 -2.35
C ALA A 135 -10.90 21.76 -2.10
N LEU A 136 -11.64 20.88 -1.41
CA LEU A 136 -13.04 21.10 -1.09
C LEU A 136 -13.22 22.23 -0.06
N ALA A 137 -12.36 22.29 0.97
CA ALA A 137 -12.34 23.39 1.92
C ALA A 137 -12.05 24.73 1.23
N ALA A 138 -11.04 24.80 0.37
CA ALA A 138 -10.70 26.02 -0.38
C ALA A 138 -11.81 26.39 -1.38
N ALA A 139 -12.40 25.43 -2.08
CA ALA A 139 -13.51 25.67 -2.98
C ALA A 139 -14.73 26.27 -2.25
N SER A 140 -15.06 25.74 -1.06
CA SER A 140 -16.14 26.28 -0.23
C SER A 140 -15.87 27.69 0.23
N VAL A 141 -14.62 28.00 0.61
CA VAL A 141 -14.18 29.36 0.98
C VAL A 141 -14.31 30.32 -0.19
N VAL A 142 -13.78 29.96 -1.37
CA VAL A 142 -13.87 30.80 -2.58
C VAL A 142 -15.35 31.07 -2.94
N ALA A 143 -16.20 30.05 -2.88
CA ALA A 143 -17.63 30.16 -3.17
C ALA A 143 -18.32 31.12 -2.18
N VAL A 144 -18.05 31.01 -0.87
CA VAL A 144 -18.62 31.88 0.17
C VAL A 144 -18.13 33.31 0.01
N VAL A 145 -16.83 33.50 -0.29
CA VAL A 145 -16.27 34.85 -0.58
C VAL A 145 -16.95 35.48 -1.79
N ALA A 146 -17.10 34.74 -2.88
CA ALA A 146 -17.79 35.23 -4.08
C ALA A 146 -19.27 35.60 -3.79
N LEU A 147 -19.97 34.78 -3.01
CA LEU A 147 -21.38 35.01 -2.63
C LEU A 147 -21.54 36.25 -1.76
N LEU A 148 -20.70 36.42 -0.74
CA LEU A 148 -20.80 37.51 0.22
C LEU A 148 -20.41 38.87 -0.40
N LEU A 149 -19.51 38.87 -1.39
CA LEU A 149 -19.12 40.06 -2.17
C LEU A 149 -20.03 40.29 -3.40
N GLY A 150 -21.00 39.42 -3.64
CA GLY A 150 -21.84 39.45 -4.84
C GLY A 150 -22.72 40.70 -4.99
N ALA A 151 -22.93 41.48 -3.91
CA ALA A 151 -23.59 42.80 -3.99
C ALA A 151 -22.84 43.83 -4.82
N GLU A 152 -21.51 43.68 -4.95
CA GLU A 152 -20.62 44.51 -5.77
C GLU A 152 -19.87 43.62 -6.77
N PRO A 153 -20.42 43.36 -7.98
CA PRO A 153 -19.86 42.43 -8.93
C PRO A 153 -18.41 42.68 -9.32
N GLY A 154 -18.01 43.96 -9.39
CA GLY A 154 -16.64 44.36 -9.69
C GLY A 154 -15.67 43.95 -8.59
N LEU A 155 -16.03 44.17 -7.32
CA LEU A 155 -15.24 43.73 -6.17
C LEU A 155 -15.18 42.21 -6.10
N ALA A 156 -16.34 41.55 -6.25
CA ALA A 156 -16.40 40.10 -6.28
C ALA A 156 -15.49 39.48 -7.35
N ALA A 157 -15.47 40.03 -8.54
CA ALA A 157 -14.59 39.56 -9.61
C ALA A 157 -13.11 39.79 -9.30
N LEU A 158 -12.74 40.97 -8.79
CA LEU A 158 -11.34 41.31 -8.43
C LEU A 158 -10.78 40.39 -7.32
N VAL A 159 -11.64 39.86 -6.43
CA VAL A 159 -11.23 38.98 -5.37
C VAL A 159 -11.40 37.48 -5.75
N ALA A 160 -12.56 37.08 -6.27
CA ALA A 160 -12.86 35.67 -6.50
C ALA A 160 -12.13 35.08 -7.71
N VAL A 161 -11.86 35.87 -8.77
CA VAL A 161 -11.16 35.35 -9.96
C VAL A 161 -9.72 34.93 -9.65
N PRO A 162 -8.88 35.75 -9.02
CA PRO A 162 -7.54 35.32 -8.62
C PRO A 162 -7.56 34.14 -7.63
N LEU A 163 -8.48 34.12 -6.65
CA LEU A 163 -8.62 33.03 -5.70
C LEU A 163 -9.05 31.72 -6.40
N GLY A 164 -9.97 31.80 -7.35
CA GLY A 164 -10.38 30.67 -8.19
C GLY A 164 -9.23 30.15 -9.06
N ALA A 165 -8.45 31.04 -9.64
CA ALA A 165 -7.23 30.68 -10.37
C ALA A 165 -6.22 29.98 -9.45
N ALA A 166 -5.99 30.50 -8.22
CA ALA A 166 -5.11 29.90 -7.22
C ALA A 166 -5.59 28.48 -6.82
N LEU A 167 -6.91 28.26 -6.76
CA LEU A 167 -7.49 26.94 -6.49
C LEU A 167 -7.25 25.95 -7.66
N LEU A 168 -7.42 26.38 -8.91
CA LEU A 168 -7.42 25.46 -10.06
C LEU A 168 -6.01 25.20 -10.62
N LEU A 169 -5.11 26.15 -10.53
CA LEU A 169 -3.77 26.09 -11.11
C LEU A 169 -2.95 24.87 -10.65
N PRO A 170 -2.91 24.49 -9.36
CA PRO A 170 -2.16 23.32 -8.92
C PRO A 170 -2.65 22.00 -9.54
N PHE A 171 -3.94 21.85 -9.81
CA PHE A 171 -4.50 20.69 -10.47
C PHE A 171 -4.18 20.64 -11.97
N TRP A 172 -4.09 21.78 -12.61
CA TRP A 172 -3.63 21.88 -14.00
C TRP A 172 -2.15 21.49 -14.10
N LEU A 173 -1.31 21.97 -13.20
CA LEU A 173 0.11 21.62 -13.11
C LEU A 173 0.35 20.17 -12.66
N ALA A 174 -0.61 19.53 -11.98
CA ALA A 174 -0.49 18.14 -11.53
C ALA A 174 -0.28 17.14 -12.68
N ARG A 175 -0.73 17.45 -13.89
CA ARG A 175 -0.51 16.60 -15.08
C ARG A 175 0.97 16.40 -15.36
N ASP A 176 1.75 17.46 -15.32
CA ASP A 176 3.21 17.39 -15.53
C ASP A 176 3.94 16.85 -14.31
N ALA A 177 3.44 17.15 -13.11
CA ALA A 177 3.96 16.59 -11.85
C ALA A 177 3.82 15.05 -11.79
N SER A 178 2.84 14.46 -12.47
CA SER A 178 2.63 13.00 -12.45
C SER A 178 3.78 12.23 -13.12
N ARG A 179 4.41 12.78 -14.16
CA ARG A 179 5.60 12.18 -14.80
C ARG A 179 6.79 12.24 -13.86
N ALA A 180 7.01 13.39 -13.21
CA ALA A 180 8.08 13.55 -12.23
C ALA A 180 7.88 12.66 -11.00
N ALA A 181 6.65 12.53 -10.49
CA ALA A 181 6.34 11.62 -9.38
C ALA A 181 6.62 10.15 -9.72
N THR A 182 6.35 9.75 -10.98
CA THR A 182 6.68 8.39 -11.45
C THR A 182 8.20 8.18 -11.52
N ALA A 183 8.96 9.18 -12.00
CA ALA A 183 10.42 9.12 -12.05
C ALA A 183 11.04 9.06 -10.65
N VAL A 184 10.56 9.86 -9.70
CA VAL A 184 10.97 9.81 -8.27
C VAL A 184 10.73 8.42 -7.69
N ALA A 185 9.55 7.83 -7.92
CA ALA A 185 9.23 6.51 -7.41
C ALA A 185 10.13 5.40 -8.02
N ALA A 186 10.45 5.50 -9.32
CA ALA A 186 11.37 4.57 -9.98
C ALA A 186 12.80 4.71 -9.42
N ALA A 187 13.31 5.95 -9.29
CA ALA A 187 14.63 6.22 -8.73
C ALA A 187 14.74 5.75 -7.26
N ARG A 188 13.71 5.98 -6.45
CA ARG A 188 13.64 5.47 -5.07
C ARG A 188 13.65 3.94 -5.01
N GLY A 189 12.94 3.27 -5.93
CA GLY A 189 12.97 1.82 -6.07
C GLY A 189 14.36 1.28 -6.43
N GLN A 190 15.11 1.98 -7.29
CA GLN A 190 16.50 1.63 -7.65
C GLN A 190 17.45 1.84 -6.47
N MET A 191 17.33 2.97 -5.76
CA MET A 191 18.13 3.27 -4.57
C MET A 191 17.87 2.22 -3.47
N ASN A 192 16.61 1.86 -3.22
CA ASN A 192 16.27 0.84 -2.23
C ASN A 192 16.89 -0.52 -2.58
N ARG A 193 16.86 -0.95 -3.85
CA ARG A 193 17.55 -2.18 -4.27
C ARG A 193 19.05 -2.08 -4.08
N ALA A 194 19.67 -0.97 -4.49
CA ALA A 194 21.11 -0.76 -4.32
C ALA A 194 21.54 -0.74 -2.84
N ALA A 195 20.64 -0.41 -1.92
CA ALA A 195 20.89 -0.48 -0.47
C ALA A 195 20.67 -1.89 0.09
N LEU A 196 19.57 -2.57 -0.32
CA LEU A 196 19.19 -3.86 0.27
C LEU A 196 20.08 -5.01 -0.20
N ASP A 197 20.46 -5.07 -1.47
CA ASP A 197 21.26 -6.18 -2.00
C ASP A 197 22.58 -6.39 -1.24
N PRO A 198 23.42 -5.34 -1.00
CA PRO A 198 24.64 -5.50 -0.21
C PRO A 198 24.41 -5.80 1.27
N LEU A 199 23.27 -5.37 1.84
CA LEU A 199 22.92 -5.66 3.24
C LEU A 199 22.46 -7.11 3.41
N LEU A 200 21.69 -7.66 2.47
CA LEU A 200 21.27 -9.06 2.47
C LEU A 200 22.45 -10.00 2.21
N GLY A 201 23.42 -9.57 1.39
CA GLY A 201 24.69 -10.27 1.16
C GLY A 201 25.87 -9.62 1.89
N LEU A 202 25.69 -9.28 3.19
CA LEU A 202 26.71 -8.52 3.93
C LEU A 202 28.00 -9.31 4.11
N SER A 203 27.92 -10.61 4.40
CA SER A 203 29.09 -11.49 4.52
C SER A 203 29.88 -11.55 3.21
N GLU A 204 29.21 -11.69 2.07
CA GLU A 204 29.82 -11.69 0.75
C GLU A 204 30.41 -10.31 0.40
N THR A 205 29.70 -9.24 0.76
CA THR A 205 30.18 -7.88 0.53
C THR A 205 31.47 -7.61 1.28
N LEU A 206 31.52 -7.99 2.57
CA LEU A 206 32.70 -7.79 3.43
C LEU A 206 33.85 -8.73 3.06
N SER A 207 33.55 -10.03 2.85
CA SER A 207 34.60 -11.02 2.51
C SER A 207 35.30 -10.75 1.17
N ASN A 208 34.63 -10.04 0.25
CA ASN A 208 35.19 -9.64 -1.04
C ASN A 208 35.70 -8.19 -1.06
N GLY A 209 35.76 -7.47 0.07
CA GLY A 209 36.17 -6.07 0.16
C GLY A 209 35.38 -5.17 -0.78
N ALA A 210 34.06 -5.45 -0.92
CA ALA A 210 33.20 -4.78 -1.89
C ALA A 210 32.42 -3.59 -1.29
N GLU A 211 32.60 -3.27 -0.02
CA GLU A 211 31.87 -2.24 0.71
C GLU A 211 32.00 -0.84 0.08
N HIS A 212 33.19 -0.48 -0.37
CA HIS A 212 33.40 0.81 -1.05
C HIS A 212 32.65 0.89 -2.39
N ARG A 213 32.59 -0.22 -3.14
CA ARG A 213 31.86 -0.28 -4.41
C ARG A 213 30.36 -0.22 -4.18
N ALA A 214 29.87 -0.93 -3.16
CA ALA A 214 28.46 -0.89 -2.75
C ALA A 214 28.06 0.53 -2.29
N ALA A 215 28.88 1.18 -1.46
CA ALA A 215 28.66 2.54 -1.01
C ALA A 215 28.68 3.56 -2.16
N ALA A 216 29.63 3.43 -3.11
CA ALA A 216 29.68 4.30 -4.28
C ALA A 216 28.45 4.13 -5.18
N ARG A 217 27.97 2.90 -5.39
CA ARG A 217 26.74 2.62 -6.15
C ARG A 217 25.52 3.21 -5.45
N LEU A 218 25.40 3.06 -4.12
CA LEU A 218 24.32 3.64 -3.34
C LEU A 218 24.34 5.16 -3.43
N ALA A 219 25.52 5.80 -3.33
CA ALA A 219 25.68 7.25 -3.43
C ALA A 219 25.20 7.74 -4.82
N ALA A 220 25.58 7.07 -5.91
CA ALA A 220 25.15 7.42 -7.27
C ALA A 220 23.61 7.32 -7.42
N MET A 221 22.98 6.23 -6.93
CA MET A 221 21.52 6.07 -6.99
C MET A 221 20.79 7.08 -6.10
N THR A 222 21.38 7.46 -4.97
CA THR A 222 20.86 8.50 -4.08
C THR A 222 20.92 9.88 -4.74
N ALA A 223 22.01 10.20 -5.44
CA ALA A 223 22.15 11.45 -6.19
C ALA A 223 21.09 11.56 -7.31
N GLU A 224 20.86 10.48 -8.06
CA GLU A 224 19.81 10.43 -9.08
C GLU A 224 18.42 10.63 -8.46
N MET A 225 18.11 9.96 -7.36
CA MET A 225 16.84 10.13 -6.65
C MET A 225 16.66 11.58 -6.19
N HIS A 226 17.68 12.20 -5.61
CA HIS A 226 17.63 13.60 -5.18
C HIS A 226 17.39 14.56 -6.33
N GLU A 227 17.95 14.31 -7.52
CA GLU A 227 17.72 15.17 -8.69
C GLU A 227 16.25 15.10 -9.14
N GLN A 228 15.67 13.90 -9.17
CA GLN A 228 14.26 13.72 -9.47
C GLN A 228 13.34 14.37 -8.41
N GLU A 229 13.69 14.28 -7.14
CA GLU A 229 12.98 14.95 -6.04
C GLU A 229 13.07 16.48 -6.16
N ARG A 230 14.23 17.03 -6.53
CA ARG A 230 14.41 18.48 -6.79
C ARG A 230 13.50 18.98 -7.91
N LEU A 231 13.41 18.22 -9.02
CA LEU A 231 12.53 18.58 -10.14
C LEU A 231 11.06 18.60 -9.71
N LEU A 232 10.62 17.62 -8.94
CA LEU A 232 9.26 17.58 -8.39
C LEU A 232 9.00 18.72 -7.40
N SER A 233 9.95 18.98 -6.49
CA SER A 233 9.86 20.06 -5.50
C SER A 233 9.83 21.44 -6.14
N ARG A 234 10.62 21.69 -7.17
CA ARG A 234 10.58 22.96 -7.93
C ARG A 234 9.20 23.22 -8.52
N ARG A 235 8.56 22.20 -9.10
CA ARG A 235 7.19 22.32 -9.64
C ARG A 235 6.18 22.62 -8.53
N GLY A 236 6.31 21.98 -7.38
CA GLY A 236 5.48 22.27 -6.21
C GLY A 236 5.69 23.70 -5.70
N ALA A 237 6.95 24.16 -5.64
CA ALA A 237 7.29 25.52 -5.22
C ALA A 237 6.74 26.58 -6.18
N MET A 238 6.82 26.35 -7.51
CA MET A 238 6.22 27.26 -8.50
C MET A 238 4.69 27.33 -8.33
N GLY A 239 4.02 26.19 -8.11
CA GLY A 239 2.59 26.19 -7.79
C GLY A 239 2.27 26.96 -6.51
N GLY A 240 3.11 26.86 -5.48
CA GLY A 240 2.98 27.62 -4.24
C GLY A 240 3.18 29.10 -4.43
N ALA A 241 4.23 29.48 -5.14
CA ALA A 241 4.54 30.91 -5.43
C ALA A 241 3.43 31.56 -6.25
N SER A 242 2.93 30.87 -7.29
CA SER A 242 1.83 31.41 -8.11
C SER A 242 0.53 31.52 -7.32
N GLY A 243 0.19 30.54 -6.47
CA GLY A 243 -0.96 30.61 -5.57
C GLY A 243 -0.86 31.78 -4.58
N PHE A 244 0.32 31.99 -4.00
CA PHE A 244 0.60 33.15 -3.13
C PHE A 244 0.43 34.47 -3.88
N LEU A 245 1.02 34.62 -5.06
CA LEU A 245 0.88 35.83 -5.88
C LEU A 245 -0.59 36.12 -6.22
N LEU A 246 -1.36 35.08 -6.59
CA LEU A 246 -2.79 35.24 -6.89
C LEU A 246 -3.58 35.66 -5.66
N GLY A 247 -3.24 35.14 -4.46
CA GLY A 247 -3.80 35.59 -3.20
C GLY A 247 -3.51 37.07 -2.91
N GLN A 248 -2.26 37.51 -3.16
CA GLN A 248 -1.88 38.93 -3.03
C GLN A 248 -2.61 39.82 -4.05
N MET A 249 -2.81 39.33 -5.28
CA MET A 249 -3.58 40.06 -6.29
C MET A 249 -5.05 40.24 -5.86
N ALA A 250 -5.65 39.26 -5.24
CA ALA A 250 -7.00 39.38 -4.68
C ALA A 250 -7.08 40.45 -3.58
N MET A 251 -6.06 40.52 -2.69
CA MET A 251 -5.98 41.51 -1.64
C MET A 251 -5.77 42.92 -2.21
N LEU A 252 -4.85 43.08 -3.19
CA LEU A 252 -4.61 44.33 -3.87
C LEU A 252 -5.84 44.78 -4.68
N GLY A 253 -6.55 43.85 -5.30
CA GLY A 253 -7.83 44.12 -5.96
C GLY A 253 -8.89 44.71 -5.02
N ALA A 254 -9.03 44.11 -3.83
CA ALA A 254 -9.94 44.65 -2.80
C ALA A 254 -9.52 46.05 -2.31
N LEU A 255 -8.22 46.25 -2.08
CA LEU A 255 -7.68 47.52 -1.68
C LEU A 255 -7.85 48.63 -2.77
N GLY A 256 -7.54 48.28 -4.02
CA GLY A 256 -7.72 49.18 -5.18
C GLY A 256 -9.18 49.59 -5.36
N TRP A 257 -10.11 48.66 -5.16
CA TRP A 257 -11.55 48.95 -5.17
C TRP A 257 -11.92 49.95 -4.05
N ALA A 258 -11.41 49.72 -2.82
CA ALA A 258 -11.64 50.63 -1.70
C ALA A 258 -11.17 52.04 -1.99
N LEU A 259 -9.99 52.21 -2.57
CA LEU A 259 -9.40 53.51 -2.93
C LEU A 259 -10.20 54.20 -4.06
N ALA A 260 -10.66 53.45 -5.04
CA ALA A 260 -11.40 54.01 -6.19
C ALA A 260 -12.83 54.44 -5.84
N HIS A 261 -13.49 53.77 -4.89
CA HIS A 261 -14.89 54.02 -4.50
C HIS A 261 -15.04 54.76 -3.15
N GLY A 262 -13.96 55.26 -2.62
CA GLY A 262 -13.88 55.99 -1.34
C GLY A 262 -13.68 55.06 -0.14
N ALA A 263 -12.84 55.50 0.80
CA ALA A 263 -12.41 54.72 1.96
C ALA A 263 -13.56 54.34 2.96
N GLY A 264 -14.79 54.75 2.70
CA GLY A 264 -15.99 54.50 3.53
C GLY A 264 -16.74 53.22 3.18
N SER A 265 -16.35 52.45 2.10
CA SER A 265 -17.07 51.24 1.77
C SER A 265 -16.67 50.10 2.72
N GLY A 266 -17.52 49.85 3.69
CA GLY A 266 -17.34 48.69 4.61
C GLY A 266 -17.21 47.36 3.89
N LEU A 267 -17.77 47.25 2.66
CA LEU A 267 -17.64 46.09 1.78
C LEU A 267 -16.21 45.88 1.26
N ALA A 268 -15.46 46.94 1.00
CA ALA A 268 -14.07 46.81 0.53
C ALA A 268 -13.14 46.35 1.67
N VAL A 269 -13.35 46.85 2.90
CA VAL A 269 -12.65 46.34 4.10
C VAL A 269 -13.00 44.89 4.33
N LEU A 270 -14.26 44.51 4.24
CA LEU A 270 -14.71 43.12 4.32
C LEU A 270 -14.02 42.27 3.25
N GLY A 271 -13.98 42.75 1.99
CA GLY A 271 -13.32 42.06 0.87
C GLY A 271 -11.83 41.78 1.13
N LEU A 272 -11.11 42.73 1.72
CA LEU A 272 -9.71 42.56 2.12
C LEU A 272 -9.53 41.45 3.17
N PHE A 273 -10.33 41.45 4.24
CA PHE A 273 -10.26 40.43 5.28
C PHE A 273 -10.67 39.04 4.76
N MET A 274 -11.64 39.00 3.86
CA MET A 274 -12.06 37.74 3.23
C MET A 274 -11.01 37.20 2.25
N ALA A 275 -10.35 38.08 1.49
CA ALA A 275 -9.23 37.68 0.64
C ALA A 275 -8.07 37.12 1.50
N LEU A 276 -7.79 37.72 2.64
CA LEU A 276 -6.79 37.23 3.60
C LEU A 276 -7.16 35.83 4.14
N ALA A 277 -8.42 35.63 4.56
CA ALA A 277 -8.91 34.34 5.03
C ALA A 277 -8.80 33.25 3.96
N ALA A 278 -9.17 33.58 2.73
CA ALA A 278 -9.10 32.67 1.60
C ALA A 278 -7.64 32.33 1.26
N ALA A 279 -6.72 33.30 1.28
CA ALA A 279 -5.31 33.10 1.03
C ALA A 279 -4.68 32.10 2.02
N GLU A 280 -5.05 32.16 3.31
CA GLU A 280 -4.62 31.18 4.33
C GLU A 280 -5.04 29.75 3.94
N THR A 281 -6.30 29.56 3.55
CA THR A 281 -6.84 28.25 3.18
C THR A 281 -6.25 27.76 1.85
N LEU A 282 -6.13 28.62 0.87
CA LEU A 282 -5.54 28.33 -0.44
C LEU A 282 -4.04 28.00 -0.37
N GLY A 283 -3.32 28.45 0.66
CA GLY A 283 -1.91 28.12 0.90
C GLY A 283 -1.63 26.61 1.04
N LEU A 284 -2.63 25.80 1.31
CA LEU A 284 -2.52 24.33 1.37
C LEU A 284 -2.71 23.64 0.01
N VAL A 285 -3.40 24.30 -0.94
CA VAL A 285 -3.80 23.72 -2.22
C VAL A 285 -2.62 23.42 -3.18
N PRO A 286 -1.50 24.18 -3.22
CA PRO A 286 -0.36 23.85 -4.06
C PRO A 286 0.19 22.44 -3.84
N ARG A 287 0.13 21.94 -2.61
CA ARG A 287 0.52 20.55 -2.27
C ARG A 287 -0.47 19.52 -2.78
N ALA A 288 -1.72 19.91 -3.04
CA ALA A 288 -2.75 19.00 -3.52
C ALA A 288 -2.42 18.47 -4.93
N GLY A 289 -1.87 19.27 -5.82
CA GLY A 289 -1.45 18.85 -7.15
C GLY A 289 -0.37 17.77 -7.12
N THR A 290 0.67 17.97 -6.31
CA THR A 290 1.76 16.98 -6.16
C THR A 290 1.29 15.70 -5.44
N ALA A 291 0.45 15.83 -4.41
CA ALA A 291 -0.14 14.71 -3.70
C ALA A 291 -1.06 13.88 -4.62
N LEU A 292 -1.89 14.53 -5.43
CA LEU A 292 -2.74 13.89 -6.43
C LEU A 292 -1.90 13.13 -7.47
N ALA A 293 -0.80 13.72 -7.93
CA ALA A 293 0.12 13.10 -8.87
C ALA A 293 0.80 11.86 -8.27
N ALA A 294 1.28 11.95 -7.03
CA ALA A 294 1.92 10.84 -6.31
C ALA A 294 0.92 9.70 -6.04
N ALA A 295 -0.28 10.02 -5.53
CA ALA A 295 -1.33 9.04 -5.30
C ALA A 295 -1.78 8.36 -6.61
N GLY A 296 -1.88 9.11 -7.71
CA GLY A 296 -2.22 8.55 -9.02
C GLY A 296 -1.14 7.63 -9.59
N ALA A 297 0.14 7.92 -9.33
CA ALA A 297 1.24 7.04 -9.70
C ALA A 297 1.26 5.76 -8.84
N ALA A 298 1.02 5.88 -7.54
CA ALA A 298 0.91 4.76 -6.61
C ALA A 298 -0.28 3.85 -6.95
N ALA A 299 -1.47 4.42 -7.15
CA ALA A 299 -2.67 3.69 -7.56
C ALA A 299 -2.42 2.89 -8.84
N ARG A 300 -1.76 3.48 -9.84
CA ARG A 300 -1.43 2.80 -11.09
C ARG A 300 -0.55 1.58 -10.87
N ARG A 301 0.50 1.68 -10.01
CA ARG A 301 1.37 0.55 -9.68
C ARG A 301 0.67 -0.55 -8.90
N LEU A 302 -0.19 -0.18 -7.95
CA LEU A 302 -1.00 -1.12 -7.17
C LEU A 302 -1.96 -1.91 -8.09
N PHE A 303 -2.72 -1.21 -8.94
CA PHE A 303 -3.66 -1.86 -9.83
C PHE A 303 -2.98 -2.62 -10.98
N ALA A 304 -1.84 -2.15 -11.49
CA ALA A 304 -1.08 -2.91 -12.47
C ALA A 304 -0.66 -4.29 -11.94
N LEU A 305 -0.31 -4.37 -10.66
CA LEU A 305 -0.03 -5.66 -10.04
C LEU A 305 -1.33 -6.42 -9.73
N ALA A 306 -2.35 -5.76 -9.19
CA ALA A 306 -3.63 -6.39 -8.85
C ALA A 306 -4.40 -6.93 -10.07
N ASP A 307 -4.21 -6.34 -11.23
CA ASP A 307 -4.87 -6.74 -12.50
C ASP A 307 -4.07 -7.80 -13.29
N THR A 308 -2.89 -8.20 -12.80
CA THR A 308 -2.12 -9.27 -13.43
C THR A 308 -2.92 -10.56 -13.33
N GLN A 309 -3.08 -11.25 -14.44
CA GLN A 309 -3.78 -12.54 -14.43
C GLN A 309 -2.96 -13.58 -13.67
N PRO A 310 -3.58 -14.33 -12.75
CA PRO A 310 -2.91 -15.41 -12.06
C PRO A 310 -2.51 -16.50 -13.09
N ARG A 311 -1.30 -17.05 -12.95
CA ARG A 311 -0.83 -18.14 -13.81
C ARG A 311 -1.67 -19.42 -13.68
N VAL A 312 -2.31 -19.59 -12.54
CA VAL A 312 -3.26 -20.67 -12.26
C VAL A 312 -4.60 -20.04 -11.97
N SER A 313 -5.57 -20.25 -12.85
CA SER A 313 -6.92 -19.76 -12.66
C SER A 313 -7.75 -20.73 -11.81
N GLU A 314 -8.62 -20.19 -10.97
CA GLU A 314 -9.65 -20.96 -10.30
C GLU A 314 -10.77 -21.32 -11.29
N PRO A 315 -11.33 -22.55 -11.22
CA PRO A 315 -12.41 -22.95 -12.11
C PRO A 315 -13.68 -22.14 -11.83
N ALA A 316 -14.33 -21.66 -12.89
CA ALA A 316 -15.60 -20.92 -12.78
C ALA A 316 -16.75 -21.81 -12.25
N ALA A 317 -16.72 -23.11 -12.55
CA ALA A 317 -17.64 -24.12 -12.04
C ALA A 317 -16.80 -25.27 -11.43
N PRO A 318 -16.52 -25.22 -10.11
CA PRO A 318 -15.69 -26.20 -9.45
C PRO A 318 -16.31 -27.60 -9.49
N ALA A 319 -15.51 -28.61 -9.85
CA ALA A 319 -15.91 -30.02 -9.74
C ALA A 319 -15.86 -30.45 -8.26
N ALA A 320 -16.64 -31.47 -7.93
CA ALA A 320 -16.58 -32.10 -6.62
C ALA A 320 -15.24 -32.81 -6.43
N MET A 321 -14.70 -32.74 -5.21
CA MET A 321 -13.46 -33.43 -4.87
C MET A 321 -13.66 -34.95 -4.99
N PRO A 322 -12.75 -35.65 -5.70
CA PRO A 322 -12.85 -37.09 -5.84
C PRO A 322 -12.60 -37.80 -4.50
N PRO A 323 -13.12 -39.04 -4.29
CA PRO A 323 -12.86 -39.81 -3.09
C PRO A 323 -11.41 -40.33 -3.01
N GLY A 324 -10.79 -40.63 -4.16
CA GLY A 324 -9.42 -41.15 -4.25
C GLY A 324 -8.34 -40.08 -4.34
N ASN A 325 -7.10 -40.48 -4.06
CA ASN A 325 -5.94 -39.57 -4.00
C ASN A 325 -4.85 -39.93 -5.02
N THR A 326 -5.11 -40.82 -5.97
CA THR A 326 -4.17 -41.17 -7.05
C THR A 326 -3.93 -39.93 -7.95
N LEU A 327 -2.68 -39.51 -8.08
CA LEU A 327 -2.26 -38.46 -8.99
C LEU A 327 -1.74 -39.07 -10.31
N ARG A 328 -2.19 -38.52 -11.44
CA ARG A 328 -1.71 -38.94 -12.76
C ARG A 328 -1.41 -37.71 -13.63
N PHE A 329 -0.23 -37.74 -14.23
CA PHE A 329 0.22 -36.78 -15.25
C PHE A 329 0.08 -37.50 -16.59
N GLU A 330 -0.57 -36.87 -17.55
CA GLU A 330 -0.85 -37.42 -18.87
C GLU A 330 -0.30 -36.47 -19.93
N ALA A 331 0.80 -36.83 -20.57
CA ALA A 331 1.51 -36.05 -21.57
C ALA A 331 1.74 -34.59 -21.20
N VAL A 332 2.14 -34.33 -19.96
CA VAL A 332 2.25 -32.98 -19.39
C VAL A 332 3.43 -32.22 -19.96
N GLY A 333 3.15 -31.14 -20.69
CA GLY A 333 4.12 -30.14 -21.13
C GLY A 333 4.14 -28.94 -20.16
N PHE A 334 5.35 -28.54 -19.74
CA PHE A 334 5.51 -27.40 -18.81
C PHE A 334 6.79 -26.63 -19.07
N ALA A 335 6.68 -25.30 -18.98
CA ALA A 335 7.79 -24.35 -18.99
C ALA A 335 7.54 -23.20 -18.00
N TRP A 336 8.58 -22.73 -17.32
CA TRP A 336 8.49 -21.52 -16.48
C TRP A 336 8.50 -20.24 -17.32
N SER A 337 9.18 -20.28 -18.48
CA SER A 337 9.16 -19.23 -19.50
C SER A 337 9.23 -19.90 -20.87
N GLU A 338 8.80 -19.19 -21.93
CA GLU A 338 8.79 -19.72 -23.31
C GLU A 338 10.15 -20.27 -23.76
N ASP A 339 11.24 -19.67 -23.27
CA ASP A 339 12.62 -20.03 -23.63
C ASP A 339 13.19 -21.20 -22.79
N ARG A 340 12.47 -21.71 -21.79
CA ARG A 340 12.98 -22.73 -20.87
C ARG A 340 11.94 -23.82 -20.62
N PRO A 341 11.75 -24.74 -21.56
CA PRO A 341 10.90 -25.90 -21.36
C PRO A 341 11.51 -26.82 -20.29
N VAL A 342 10.66 -27.30 -19.38
CA VAL A 342 11.03 -28.24 -18.30
C VAL A 342 10.60 -29.64 -18.69
N PHE A 343 9.38 -29.81 -19.18
CA PHE A 343 8.83 -31.08 -19.67
C PHE A 343 8.19 -30.85 -21.03
N ALA A 344 8.42 -31.78 -21.96
CA ALA A 344 7.75 -31.82 -23.26
C ALA A 344 6.45 -32.65 -23.19
N ALA A 345 6.52 -33.82 -22.60
CA ALA A 345 5.40 -34.75 -22.40
C ALA A 345 5.77 -35.66 -21.21
N LEU A 346 5.41 -35.29 -20.00
CA LEU A 346 5.65 -36.06 -18.80
C LEU A 346 4.43 -36.97 -18.54
N ASP A 347 4.68 -38.26 -18.45
CA ASP A 347 3.74 -39.25 -17.97
C ASP A 347 4.23 -39.77 -16.61
N LEU A 348 3.38 -39.70 -15.58
CA LEU A 348 3.70 -40.12 -14.23
C LEU A 348 2.41 -40.53 -13.54
N GLU A 349 2.44 -41.67 -12.85
CA GLU A 349 1.35 -42.10 -11.97
C GLU A 349 1.89 -42.25 -10.55
N TRP A 350 1.20 -41.64 -9.59
CA TRP A 350 1.47 -41.79 -8.17
C TRP A 350 0.20 -42.29 -7.48
N ARG A 351 0.21 -43.59 -7.13
CA ARG A 351 -0.95 -44.26 -6.57
C ARG A 351 -1.11 -43.96 -5.08
N GLU A 352 -2.34 -44.04 -4.61
CA GLU A 352 -2.63 -43.94 -3.19
C GLU A 352 -1.90 -45.05 -2.40
N GLY A 353 -1.24 -44.66 -1.30
CA GLY A 353 -0.40 -45.56 -0.50
C GLY A 353 1.00 -45.82 -1.04
N GLU A 354 1.32 -45.40 -2.24
CA GLU A 354 2.64 -45.56 -2.85
C GLU A 354 3.65 -44.53 -2.34
N ARG A 355 4.90 -44.94 -2.17
CA ARG A 355 6.05 -44.04 -1.94
C ARG A 355 6.83 -43.90 -3.23
N LEU A 356 6.82 -42.68 -3.79
CA LEU A 356 7.48 -42.38 -5.03
C LEU A 356 8.70 -41.48 -4.76
N ALA A 357 9.88 -41.90 -5.21
CA ALA A 357 11.09 -41.10 -5.19
C ALA A 357 11.40 -40.56 -6.59
N LEU A 358 11.52 -39.22 -6.69
CA LEU A 358 11.91 -38.52 -7.92
C LEU A 358 13.41 -38.20 -7.87
N LEU A 359 14.20 -38.92 -8.66
CA LEU A 359 15.64 -38.73 -8.75
C LEU A 359 16.01 -38.06 -10.08
N GLY A 360 17.05 -37.26 -10.06
CA GLY A 360 17.56 -36.59 -11.28
C GLY A 360 18.48 -35.40 -10.96
N PRO A 361 19.18 -34.90 -11.96
CA PRO A 361 20.09 -33.76 -11.80
C PRO A 361 19.36 -32.49 -11.32
N SER A 362 20.11 -31.51 -10.80
CA SER A 362 19.54 -30.20 -10.48
C SER A 362 18.98 -29.56 -11.76
N GLY A 363 17.79 -28.94 -11.67
CA GLY A 363 17.11 -28.37 -12.84
C GLY A 363 16.27 -29.35 -13.67
N ALA A 364 16.24 -30.66 -13.36
CA ALA A 364 15.42 -31.64 -14.08
C ALA A 364 13.88 -31.46 -13.89
N GLY A 365 13.46 -30.49 -13.09
CA GLY A 365 12.02 -30.18 -12.91
C GLY A 365 11.34 -30.86 -11.73
N LYS A 366 12.09 -31.47 -10.80
CA LYS A 366 11.51 -32.14 -9.61
C LYS A 366 10.59 -31.20 -8.80
N SER A 367 11.07 -30.02 -8.44
CA SER A 367 10.29 -29.00 -7.74
C SER A 367 9.15 -28.42 -8.61
N SER A 368 9.25 -28.50 -9.95
CA SER A 368 8.15 -28.11 -10.85
C SER A 368 6.97 -29.09 -10.77
N ILE A 369 7.24 -30.39 -10.57
CA ILE A 369 6.19 -31.38 -10.30
C ILE A 369 5.46 -31.01 -9.00
N ALA A 370 6.20 -30.76 -7.92
CA ALA A 370 5.61 -30.33 -6.65
C ALA A 370 4.76 -29.06 -6.80
N ALA A 371 5.26 -28.06 -7.56
CA ALA A 371 4.52 -26.84 -7.83
C ALA A 371 3.19 -27.09 -8.59
N MET A 372 3.20 -28.00 -9.56
CA MET A 372 1.98 -28.35 -10.32
C MET A 372 0.99 -29.13 -9.47
N VAL A 373 1.45 -30.09 -8.66
CA VAL A 373 0.61 -30.85 -7.72
C VAL A 373 -0.10 -29.92 -6.73
N LEU A 374 0.60 -28.89 -6.21
CA LEU A 374 0.06 -27.88 -5.32
C LEU A 374 -0.79 -26.80 -6.01
N LYS A 375 -1.03 -26.91 -7.33
CA LYS A 375 -1.66 -25.85 -8.14
C LYS A 375 -0.98 -24.48 -7.93
N LEU A 376 0.34 -24.47 -7.79
CA LEU A 376 1.16 -23.26 -7.85
C LEU A 376 1.59 -22.96 -9.28
N ALA A 377 1.56 -23.96 -10.16
CA ALA A 377 1.80 -23.87 -11.59
C ALA A 377 0.75 -24.72 -12.34
N ALA A 378 0.47 -24.37 -13.58
CA ALA A 378 -0.42 -25.14 -14.46
C ALA A 378 0.34 -25.68 -15.67
N PRO A 379 0.02 -26.89 -16.16
CA PRO A 379 0.59 -27.42 -17.40
C PRO A 379 0.14 -26.57 -18.59
N GLN A 380 1.02 -26.44 -19.61
CA GLN A 380 0.69 -25.80 -20.88
C GLN A 380 0.13 -26.80 -21.91
N ALA A 381 0.43 -28.09 -21.75
CA ALA A 381 -0.09 -29.18 -22.55
C ALA A 381 -0.34 -30.41 -21.66
N GLY A 382 -1.18 -31.33 -22.11
CA GLY A 382 -1.58 -32.46 -21.31
C GLY A 382 -2.49 -32.10 -20.15
N ARG A 383 -2.64 -32.99 -19.17
CA ARG A 383 -3.45 -32.78 -17.98
C ARG A 383 -2.89 -33.51 -16.76
N ILE A 384 -3.29 -33.03 -15.59
CA ILE A 384 -3.00 -33.69 -14.31
C ILE A 384 -4.34 -34.03 -13.67
N THR A 385 -4.50 -35.28 -13.21
CA THR A 385 -5.72 -35.71 -12.54
C THR A 385 -5.45 -36.10 -11.09
N LEU A 386 -6.40 -35.83 -10.20
CA LEU A 386 -6.45 -36.32 -8.82
C LEU A 386 -7.70 -37.20 -8.67
N GLY A 387 -7.52 -38.46 -8.33
CA GLY A 387 -8.62 -39.41 -8.24
C GLY A 387 -9.44 -39.55 -9.52
N GLY A 388 -8.82 -39.31 -10.70
CA GLY A 388 -9.45 -39.32 -12.00
C GLY A 388 -10.14 -38.03 -12.44
N VAL A 389 -10.21 -37.00 -11.56
CA VAL A 389 -10.76 -35.68 -11.89
C VAL A 389 -9.63 -34.72 -12.27
N ASP A 390 -9.81 -33.95 -13.34
CA ASP A 390 -8.83 -32.98 -13.79
C ASP A 390 -8.55 -31.92 -12.70
N LEU A 391 -7.27 -31.78 -12.36
CA LEU A 391 -6.82 -30.83 -11.33
C LEU A 391 -7.20 -29.39 -11.67
N ALA A 392 -7.28 -29.04 -12.95
CA ALA A 392 -7.71 -27.71 -13.40
C ALA A 392 -9.15 -27.41 -12.99
N SER A 393 -10.03 -28.42 -12.90
CA SER A 393 -11.43 -28.26 -12.54
C SER A 393 -11.68 -28.25 -11.01
N LEU A 394 -10.67 -28.55 -10.18
CA LEU A 394 -10.78 -28.59 -8.73
C LEU A 394 -10.36 -27.24 -8.12
N PRO A 395 -11.00 -26.76 -7.01
CA PRO A 395 -10.54 -25.58 -6.28
C PRO A 395 -9.13 -25.78 -5.70
N ALA A 396 -8.24 -24.81 -5.85
CA ALA A 396 -6.87 -24.94 -5.37
C ALA A 396 -6.78 -25.12 -3.85
N GLU A 397 -7.65 -24.46 -3.09
CA GLU A 397 -7.73 -24.60 -1.64
C GLU A 397 -8.07 -26.05 -1.25
N SER A 398 -9.07 -26.67 -1.90
CA SER A 398 -9.49 -28.04 -1.63
C SER A 398 -8.39 -29.05 -2.01
N VAL A 399 -7.66 -28.80 -3.09
CA VAL A 399 -6.51 -29.63 -3.48
C VAL A 399 -5.40 -29.54 -2.45
N ARG A 400 -5.02 -28.32 -2.05
CA ARG A 400 -3.96 -28.09 -1.05
C ARG A 400 -4.32 -28.63 0.33
N ALA A 401 -5.60 -28.64 0.69
CA ALA A 401 -6.05 -29.25 1.96
C ALA A 401 -5.77 -30.76 2.04
N ARG A 402 -5.54 -31.44 0.90
CA ARG A 402 -5.16 -32.86 0.83
C ARG A 402 -3.67 -33.11 0.75
N ILE A 403 -2.86 -32.06 0.65
CA ILE A 403 -1.42 -32.18 0.37
C ILE A 403 -0.64 -31.43 1.46
N ALA A 404 0.18 -32.16 2.19
CA ALA A 404 1.22 -31.54 2.99
C ALA A 404 2.50 -31.39 2.15
N CYS A 405 3.21 -30.28 2.30
CA CYS A 405 4.42 -30.04 1.54
C CYS A 405 5.55 -29.46 2.41
N LEU A 406 6.72 -30.07 2.29
CA LEU A 406 7.99 -29.47 2.69
C LEU A 406 8.69 -29.00 1.42
N SER A 407 8.74 -27.70 1.18
CA SER A 407 9.47 -27.14 0.05
C SER A 407 10.97 -27.02 0.35
N GLN A 408 11.79 -26.95 -0.70
CA GLN A 408 13.24 -26.76 -0.58
C GLN A 408 13.58 -25.52 0.25
N ASP A 409 12.91 -24.39 -0.03
CA ASP A 409 13.09 -23.09 0.65
C ASP A 409 12.06 -22.87 1.77
N ALA A 410 11.74 -23.93 2.56
CA ALA A 410 10.78 -23.81 3.63
C ALA A 410 11.22 -22.78 4.69
N ARG A 411 10.46 -21.70 4.83
CA ARG A 411 10.77 -20.62 5.79
C ARG A 411 10.18 -20.88 7.16
N ILE A 412 10.96 -20.54 8.18
CA ILE A 412 10.46 -20.37 9.55
C ILE A 412 10.09 -18.90 9.73
N PHE A 413 8.90 -18.65 10.25
CA PHE A 413 8.37 -17.31 10.48
C PHE A 413 8.88 -16.77 11.82
N ASP A 414 8.98 -15.45 11.92
CA ASP A 414 9.28 -14.77 13.18
C ASP A 414 8.07 -14.84 14.12
N ALA A 415 7.92 -16.00 14.73
CA ALA A 415 6.82 -16.41 15.57
C ALA A 415 7.34 -17.53 16.52
N THR A 416 6.53 -18.00 17.44
CA THR A 416 6.88 -19.12 18.31
C THR A 416 6.95 -20.44 17.55
N ILE A 417 7.56 -21.47 18.13
CA ILE A 417 7.57 -22.82 17.57
C ILE A 417 6.12 -23.31 17.37
N ALA A 418 5.26 -23.14 18.38
CA ALA A 418 3.86 -23.54 18.31
C ALA A 418 3.12 -22.84 17.16
N GLU A 419 3.28 -21.54 17.00
CA GLU A 419 2.65 -20.78 15.93
C GLU A 419 3.17 -21.21 14.56
N ASN A 420 4.48 -21.46 14.41
CA ASN A 420 5.05 -21.99 13.18
C ASN A 420 4.45 -23.36 12.79
N LEU A 421 4.25 -24.24 13.75
CA LEU A 421 3.61 -25.56 13.50
C LEU A 421 2.13 -25.39 13.14
N ARG A 422 1.41 -24.53 13.86
CA ARG A 422 -0.03 -24.27 13.65
C ARG A 422 -0.37 -23.57 12.33
N ILE A 423 0.62 -23.07 11.58
CA ILE A 423 0.37 -22.58 10.21
C ILE A 423 -0.28 -23.67 9.34
N ALA A 424 0.12 -24.93 9.50
CA ALA A 424 -0.43 -26.04 8.71
C ALA A 424 -1.73 -26.65 9.32
N ALA A 425 -1.93 -26.51 10.62
CA ALA A 425 -3.11 -26.99 11.34
C ALA A 425 -3.44 -26.05 12.50
N PRO A 426 -4.21 -24.97 12.27
CA PRO A 426 -4.44 -23.90 13.25
C PRO A 426 -5.04 -24.38 14.58
N GLU A 427 -5.91 -25.39 14.53
CA GLU A 427 -6.61 -25.92 15.69
C GLU A 427 -5.89 -27.11 16.37
N ALA A 428 -4.65 -27.40 15.97
CA ALA A 428 -3.91 -28.52 16.53
C ALA A 428 -3.62 -28.30 18.03
N PRO A 429 -3.99 -29.26 18.91
CA PRO A 429 -3.68 -29.17 20.33
C PRO A 429 -2.17 -29.38 20.56
N ASP A 430 -1.64 -28.89 21.68
CA ASP A 430 -0.22 -29.00 22.03
C ASP A 430 0.29 -30.45 22.00
N ALA A 431 -0.55 -31.39 22.40
CA ALA A 431 -0.21 -32.84 22.35
C ALA A 431 0.10 -33.32 20.91
N ALA A 432 -0.54 -32.73 19.88
CA ALA A 432 -0.23 -33.05 18.49
C ALA A 432 1.09 -32.42 18.07
N LEU A 433 1.38 -31.19 18.53
CA LEU A 433 2.65 -30.51 18.28
C LEU A 433 3.84 -31.30 18.88
N TRP A 434 3.70 -31.80 20.11
CA TRP A 434 4.71 -32.62 20.73
C TRP A 434 4.92 -33.97 19.99
N ARG A 435 3.87 -34.58 19.50
CA ARG A 435 3.98 -35.85 18.72
C ARG A 435 4.81 -35.65 17.46
N VAL A 436 4.58 -34.59 16.69
CA VAL A 436 5.37 -34.33 15.47
C VAL A 436 6.79 -33.90 15.78
N LEU A 437 7.04 -33.20 16.91
CA LEU A 437 8.38 -32.88 17.36
C LEU A 437 9.19 -34.13 17.74
N VAL A 438 8.54 -35.12 18.36
CA VAL A 438 9.14 -36.45 18.61
C VAL A 438 9.52 -37.12 17.29
N GLN A 439 8.60 -37.12 16.30
CA GLN A 439 8.83 -37.77 15.00
C GLN A 439 10.06 -37.17 14.25
N VAL A 440 10.36 -35.89 14.47
CA VAL A 440 11.51 -35.22 13.83
C VAL A 440 12.72 -35.07 14.77
N GLY A 441 12.70 -35.69 15.96
CA GLY A 441 13.81 -35.67 16.92
C GLY A 441 14.14 -34.27 17.47
N LEU A 442 13.13 -33.43 17.71
CA LEU A 442 13.30 -32.10 18.28
C LEU A 442 12.68 -31.93 19.68
N ASP A 443 12.00 -32.93 20.20
CA ASP A 443 11.24 -32.80 21.44
C ASP A 443 12.14 -32.54 22.66
N GLU A 444 13.28 -33.22 22.78
CA GLU A 444 14.25 -33.00 23.86
C GLU A 444 14.82 -31.57 23.80
N LEU A 445 15.22 -31.12 22.61
CA LEU A 445 15.73 -29.76 22.42
C LEU A 445 14.67 -28.73 22.82
N VAL A 446 13.43 -28.89 22.35
CA VAL A 446 12.35 -27.93 22.61
C VAL A 446 11.94 -27.94 24.10
N ARG A 447 11.96 -29.10 24.76
CA ARG A 447 11.72 -29.21 26.23
C ARG A 447 12.79 -28.52 27.06
N ALA A 448 14.04 -28.52 26.58
CA ALA A 448 15.16 -27.86 27.26
C ALA A 448 15.13 -26.32 27.12
N LEU A 449 14.34 -25.76 26.22
CA LEU A 449 14.20 -24.32 26.08
C LEU A 449 13.33 -23.72 27.20
N PRO A 450 13.63 -22.53 27.73
CA PRO A 450 12.90 -21.92 28.84
C PRO A 450 11.40 -21.76 28.58
N GLU A 451 11.02 -21.46 27.35
CA GLU A 451 9.63 -21.23 26.94
C GLU A 451 9.05 -22.41 26.14
N ALA A 452 9.80 -23.51 25.99
CA ALA A 452 9.39 -24.71 25.27
C ALA A 452 8.71 -24.39 23.91
N LEU A 453 7.46 -24.79 23.69
CA LEU A 453 6.71 -24.52 22.46
C LEU A 453 6.51 -23.02 22.17
N ASN A 454 6.54 -22.18 23.20
CA ASN A 454 6.36 -20.71 23.06
C ASN A 454 7.67 -19.97 22.78
N THR A 455 8.78 -20.68 22.62
CA THR A 455 10.07 -20.09 22.27
C THR A 455 9.97 -19.39 20.90
N PRO A 456 10.30 -18.07 20.79
CA PRO A 456 10.35 -17.37 19.52
C PRO A 456 11.45 -17.94 18.61
N CYS A 457 11.15 -18.14 17.34
CA CYS A 457 12.12 -18.66 16.36
C CYS A 457 13.09 -17.59 15.85
N GLY A 458 12.70 -16.31 15.92
CA GLY A 458 13.42 -15.19 15.31
C GLY A 458 13.24 -15.11 13.79
N GLU A 459 13.69 -14.01 13.19
CA GLU A 459 13.54 -13.78 11.74
C GLU A 459 14.25 -14.88 10.95
N GLY A 460 13.50 -15.57 10.08
CA GLY A 460 13.99 -16.69 9.29
C GLY A 460 14.45 -17.92 10.10
N GLY A 461 14.11 -17.99 11.40
CA GLY A 461 14.53 -19.08 12.28
C GLY A 461 15.95 -18.90 12.84
N ALA A 462 16.44 -17.67 12.91
CA ALA A 462 17.84 -17.35 13.26
C ALA A 462 18.31 -17.87 14.65
N ARG A 463 17.36 -18.27 15.51
CA ARG A 463 17.67 -18.88 16.83
C ARG A 463 17.99 -20.38 16.75
N PHE A 464 17.79 -21.00 15.61
CA PHE A 464 17.98 -22.43 15.38
C PHE A 464 19.07 -22.66 14.34
N SER A 465 19.78 -23.80 14.43
CA SER A 465 20.65 -24.23 13.36
C SER A 465 19.84 -24.53 12.09
N GLY A 466 20.48 -24.53 10.91
CA GLY A 466 19.81 -24.83 9.64
C GLY A 466 19.09 -26.17 9.67
N GLY A 467 19.70 -27.22 10.24
CA GLY A 467 19.07 -28.52 10.42
C GLY A 467 17.90 -28.52 11.41
N GLN A 468 17.99 -27.75 12.51
CA GLN A 468 16.87 -27.60 13.46
C GLN A 468 15.70 -26.84 12.81
N ALA A 469 15.97 -25.75 12.10
CA ALA A 469 14.95 -25.00 11.37
C ALA A 469 14.28 -25.87 10.30
N ARG A 470 15.07 -26.69 9.57
CA ARG A 470 14.55 -27.66 8.59
C ARG A 470 13.64 -28.69 9.23
N ARG A 471 14.01 -29.23 10.40
CA ARG A 471 13.19 -30.20 11.17
C ARG A 471 11.91 -29.57 11.72
N ILE A 472 11.91 -28.30 12.13
CA ILE A 472 10.67 -27.57 12.49
C ILE A 472 9.75 -27.45 11.27
N ALA A 473 10.29 -27.14 10.09
CA ALA A 473 9.51 -27.07 8.85
C ALA A 473 8.95 -28.47 8.45
N LEU A 474 9.72 -29.53 8.66
CA LEU A 474 9.27 -30.90 8.44
C LEU A 474 8.14 -31.28 9.43
N ALA A 475 8.30 -30.97 10.72
CA ALA A 475 7.25 -31.17 11.72
C ALA A 475 5.94 -30.44 11.34
N ARG A 476 6.05 -29.22 10.83
CA ARG A 476 4.91 -28.46 10.27
C ARG A 476 4.24 -29.20 9.12
N ALA A 477 5.00 -29.80 8.20
CA ALA A 477 4.45 -30.55 7.08
C ALA A 477 3.79 -31.89 7.53
N LEU A 478 4.29 -32.52 8.57
CA LEU A 478 3.73 -33.79 9.10
C LEU A 478 2.49 -33.60 9.98
N LEU A 479 2.27 -32.39 10.52
CA LEU A 479 1.21 -32.11 11.49
C LEU A 479 -0.21 -32.34 10.95
N PRO A 480 -0.58 -31.96 9.70
CA PRO A 480 -1.98 -32.04 9.23
C PRO A 480 -2.44 -33.45 8.84
N ALA A 481 -1.62 -34.48 8.92
CA ALA A 481 -2.00 -35.88 8.58
C ALA A 481 -2.77 -36.00 7.24
N THR A 482 -2.30 -35.31 6.20
CA THR A 482 -2.93 -35.32 4.88
C THR A 482 -2.67 -36.62 4.11
N PRO A 483 -3.56 -37.00 3.15
CA PRO A 483 -3.39 -38.25 2.37
C PRO A 483 -2.19 -38.20 1.42
N LEU A 484 -1.72 -37.01 1.02
CA LEU A 484 -0.56 -36.80 0.14
C LEU A 484 0.50 -35.98 0.87
N LEU A 485 1.74 -36.48 0.86
CA LEU A 485 2.90 -35.78 1.44
C LEU A 485 3.97 -35.61 0.36
N VAL A 486 4.34 -34.36 0.10
CA VAL A 486 5.40 -33.98 -0.85
C VAL A 486 6.58 -33.43 -0.06
N LEU A 487 7.74 -34.05 -0.21
CA LEU A 487 8.98 -33.64 0.45
C LEU A 487 10.02 -33.27 -0.63
N ASP A 488 10.43 -32.02 -0.69
CA ASP A 488 11.48 -31.56 -1.61
C ASP A 488 12.80 -31.39 -0.82
N GLU A 489 13.77 -32.29 -1.10
CA GLU A 489 15.07 -32.36 -0.41
C GLU A 489 14.95 -32.39 1.12
N PRO A 490 14.21 -33.33 1.74
CA PRO A 490 13.90 -33.29 3.17
C PRO A 490 15.13 -33.38 4.08
N THR A 491 16.21 -34.01 3.63
CA THR A 491 17.43 -34.26 4.41
C THR A 491 18.51 -33.22 4.21
N THR A 492 18.33 -32.26 3.31
CA THR A 492 19.31 -31.21 3.07
C THR A 492 19.65 -30.43 4.34
N GLY A 493 20.94 -30.46 4.73
CA GLY A 493 21.43 -29.75 5.92
C GLY A 493 21.24 -30.53 7.23
N LEU A 494 20.84 -31.79 7.19
CA LEU A 494 20.87 -32.71 8.32
C LEU A 494 22.25 -33.41 8.39
N ASP A 495 22.59 -33.86 9.59
CA ASP A 495 23.75 -34.75 9.81
C ASP A 495 23.38 -36.20 9.47
N ALA A 496 24.41 -37.03 9.21
CA ALA A 496 24.22 -38.41 8.76
C ALA A 496 23.52 -39.34 9.78
N GLU A 497 23.43 -38.95 11.08
CA GLU A 497 22.70 -39.70 12.09
C GLU A 497 21.21 -39.32 12.10
N THR A 498 20.92 -38.09 11.67
CA THR A 498 19.54 -37.56 11.61
C THR A 498 18.89 -37.82 10.26
N GLU A 499 19.66 -38.04 9.20
CA GLU A 499 19.21 -38.37 7.84
C GLU A 499 18.58 -39.76 7.76
#